data_0b1cc1f42400b05042411f9f5e2c076b
#
_entry.id   0b1cc1f42400b05042411f9f5e2c076b
#
_cell.length_a   1.000
_cell.length_b   1.000
_cell.length_c   1.000
_cell.angle_alpha   90.00
_cell.angle_beta   90.00
_cell.angle_gamma   90.00
#
_symmetry.space_group_name_H-M   'P 1'
#
loop_
_entity.id
_entity.type
_entity.pdbx_description
1 polymer ?
#
loop_
_entity_poly.entity_id
_entity_poly.type
_entity_poly.pdbx_seq_one_letter_code
_entity_poly.pdbx_strand_id
1 'polypeptide(L)'
;MVELFPTFMDLAGAQRRKDQILDGICLVPLLKQTGSFARDAIFCHHPEYVVSYAKTPCSTVRKGDYKLVYYFGDYLDPTVCVPGGAGALYGRFILGSRTELYDLKQDPGETQNLANDMPQVAQELMADLQSWWSATGASMPRPNPNMDRSKWKWNKND
;
A
#
# COMPACT_ATOMS: atom_id res chain seq x y z
N MET A 1 5.27 -11.10 -5.60
CA MET A 1 4.72 -12.28 -6.31
C MET A 1 4.49 -12.04 -7.80
N VAL A 2 4.35 -10.79 -8.27
CA VAL A 2 4.16 -10.45 -9.69
C VAL A 2 5.34 -10.85 -10.58
N GLU A 3 6.53 -11.02 -10.01
CA GLU A 3 7.76 -11.46 -10.70
C GLU A 3 7.78 -12.93 -11.11
N LEU A 4 6.98 -13.78 -10.46
CA LEU A 4 7.01 -15.22 -10.71
C LEU A 4 6.59 -15.57 -12.14
N PHE A 5 5.55 -14.92 -12.63
CA PHE A 5 5.04 -15.20 -13.97
C PHE A 5 6.07 -14.90 -15.07
N PRO A 6 6.66 -13.67 -15.18
CA PRO A 6 7.68 -13.41 -16.18
C PRO A 6 8.95 -14.26 -15.99
N THR A 7 9.28 -14.60 -14.75
CA THR A 7 10.43 -15.49 -14.45
C THR A 7 10.19 -16.90 -14.96
N PHE A 8 9.01 -17.46 -14.72
CA PHE A 8 8.68 -18.81 -15.23
C PHE A 8 8.55 -18.84 -16.75
N MET A 9 8.03 -17.77 -17.36
CA MET A 9 8.01 -17.66 -18.82
C MET A 9 9.42 -17.75 -19.40
N ASP A 10 10.37 -17.00 -18.84
CA ASP A 10 11.76 -16.99 -19.29
C ASP A 10 12.43 -18.36 -19.09
N LEU A 11 12.24 -18.99 -17.93
CA LEU A 11 12.77 -20.34 -17.64
C LEU A 11 12.19 -21.40 -18.56
N ALA A 12 10.93 -21.26 -18.98
CA ALA A 12 10.26 -22.19 -19.88
C ALA A 12 10.54 -21.90 -21.37
N GLY A 13 11.28 -20.84 -21.70
CA GLY A 13 11.49 -20.40 -23.08
C GLY A 13 10.20 -19.90 -23.75
N ALA A 14 9.19 -19.52 -22.97
CA ALA A 14 7.91 -19.07 -23.48
C ALA A 14 8.00 -17.60 -23.95
N GLN A 15 7.35 -17.31 -25.07
CA GLN A 15 7.32 -15.96 -25.60
C GLN A 15 6.15 -15.16 -25.02
N ARG A 16 6.43 -13.91 -24.61
CA ARG A 16 5.40 -12.97 -24.19
C ARG A 16 4.50 -12.60 -25.36
N ARG A 17 3.20 -12.63 -25.14
CA ARG A 17 2.23 -12.06 -26.09
C ARG A 17 2.40 -10.53 -26.15
N LYS A 18 2.25 -9.95 -27.32
CA LYS A 18 2.44 -8.49 -27.54
C LYS A 18 1.44 -7.62 -26.77
N ASP A 19 0.25 -8.15 -26.53
CA ASP A 19 -0.86 -7.49 -25.84
C ASP A 19 -0.87 -7.74 -24.32
N GLN A 20 0.09 -8.50 -23.82
CA GLN A 20 0.12 -8.85 -22.39
C GLN A 20 0.86 -7.80 -21.57
N ILE A 21 0.15 -7.19 -20.63
CA ILE A 21 0.73 -6.28 -19.64
C ILE A 21 1.26 -7.13 -18.48
N LEU A 22 2.50 -6.94 -18.10
CA LEU A 22 3.13 -7.59 -16.95
C LEU A 22 3.65 -6.53 -16.00
N ASP A 23 3.18 -6.57 -14.77
CA ASP A 23 3.67 -5.70 -13.67
C ASP A 23 4.99 -6.20 -13.09
N GLY A 24 5.27 -7.50 -13.27
CA GLY A 24 6.46 -8.15 -12.77
C GLY A 24 7.66 -8.06 -13.72
N ILE A 25 8.84 -8.18 -13.14
CA ILE A 25 10.13 -8.24 -13.85
C ILE A 25 10.71 -9.65 -13.67
N CYS A 26 11.36 -10.16 -14.72
CA CYS A 26 12.01 -11.47 -14.68
C CYS A 26 13.18 -11.47 -13.68
N LEU A 27 13.20 -12.45 -12.76
CA LEU A 27 14.25 -12.60 -11.75
C LEU A 27 15.42 -13.49 -12.21
N VAL A 28 15.36 -14.07 -13.41
CA VAL A 28 16.41 -14.98 -13.90
C VAL A 28 17.82 -14.37 -13.86
N PRO A 29 18.03 -13.08 -14.22
CA PRO A 29 19.37 -12.47 -14.11
C PRO A 29 19.91 -12.44 -12.68
N LEU A 30 19.05 -12.22 -11.68
CA LEU A 30 19.43 -12.28 -10.27
C LEU A 30 19.72 -13.71 -9.82
N LEU A 31 18.86 -14.66 -10.17
CA LEU A 31 19.01 -16.07 -9.83
C LEU A 31 20.30 -16.66 -10.39
N LYS A 32 20.69 -16.23 -11.58
CA LYS A 32 21.94 -16.62 -12.23
C LYS A 32 23.16 -15.77 -11.82
N GLN A 33 22.95 -14.73 -11.02
CA GLN A 33 24.01 -13.75 -10.65
C GLN A 33 24.69 -13.10 -11.88
N THR A 34 23.96 -12.93 -12.98
CA THR A 34 24.48 -12.43 -14.25
C THR A 34 24.08 -10.98 -14.55
N GLY A 35 23.30 -10.36 -13.69
CA GLY A 35 22.80 -9.01 -13.92
C GLY A 35 22.15 -8.39 -12.72
N SER A 36 21.72 -7.14 -12.90
CA SER A 36 20.94 -6.38 -11.93
C SER A 36 19.48 -6.32 -12.35
N PHE A 37 18.65 -5.97 -11.41
CA PHE A 37 17.21 -5.89 -11.53
C PHE A 37 16.83 -4.40 -11.37
N ALA A 38 16.35 -3.82 -12.45
CA ALA A 38 15.99 -2.41 -12.46
C ALA A 38 14.49 -2.26 -12.13
N ARG A 39 14.19 -2.14 -10.83
CA ARG A 39 12.88 -1.71 -10.37
C ARG A 39 13.05 -0.43 -9.57
N ASP A 40 12.44 0.64 -10.04
CA ASP A 40 12.50 1.93 -9.37
C ASP A 40 11.58 1.97 -8.15
N ALA A 41 10.34 1.46 -8.29
CA ALA A 41 9.36 1.47 -7.22
C ALA A 41 8.48 0.21 -7.19
N ILE A 42 7.91 -0.08 -6.02
CA ILE A 42 6.89 -1.11 -5.81
C ILE A 42 5.61 -0.43 -5.34
N PHE A 43 4.50 -0.72 -6.00
CA PHE A 43 3.19 -0.17 -5.69
C PHE A 43 2.25 -1.26 -5.20
N CYS A 44 1.39 -0.91 -4.22
CA CYS A 44 0.27 -1.74 -3.80
C CYS A 44 -0.97 -0.88 -3.67
N HIS A 45 -2.14 -1.44 -4.05
CA HIS A 45 -3.41 -0.75 -3.99
C HIS A 45 -4.48 -1.66 -3.41
N HIS A 46 -5.09 -1.21 -2.32
CA HIS A 46 -6.16 -1.91 -1.61
C HIS A 46 -7.32 -0.94 -1.39
N PRO A 47 -8.25 -0.81 -2.37
CA PRO A 47 -9.30 0.20 -2.34
C PRO A 47 -10.48 -0.15 -1.43
N GLU A 48 -10.43 -1.23 -0.68
CA GLU A 48 -11.54 -1.74 0.12
C GLU A 48 -11.20 -1.96 1.59
N TYR A 49 -12.22 -1.94 2.44
CA TYR A 49 -12.11 -2.34 3.85
C TYR A 49 -12.16 -3.87 3.96
N VAL A 50 -11.17 -4.45 4.61
CA VAL A 50 -11.19 -5.88 4.95
C VAL A 50 -11.36 -6.00 6.46
N VAL A 51 -12.61 -6.10 6.90
CA VAL A 51 -13.01 -6.08 8.33
C VAL A 51 -12.31 -7.17 9.14
N SER A 52 -12.17 -8.39 8.58
CA SER A 52 -11.55 -9.52 9.27
C SER A 52 -10.07 -9.32 9.60
N TYR A 53 -9.40 -8.38 8.92
CA TYR A 53 -7.98 -8.05 9.14
C TYR A 53 -7.78 -6.61 9.60
N ALA A 54 -8.84 -5.90 9.99
CA ALA A 54 -8.79 -4.47 10.34
C ALA A 54 -8.08 -3.61 9.28
N LYS A 55 -8.23 -3.96 8.01
CA LYS A 55 -7.52 -3.32 6.91
C LYS A 55 -8.34 -2.16 6.35
N THR A 56 -7.72 -1.00 6.36
CA THR A 56 -8.28 0.25 5.82
C THR A 56 -7.88 0.42 4.36
N PRO A 57 -8.74 0.99 3.51
CA PRO A 57 -8.39 1.31 2.12
C PRO A 57 -7.14 2.16 2.05
N CYS A 58 -6.12 1.66 1.39
CA CYS A 58 -4.85 2.38 1.25
C CYS A 58 -4.15 2.03 -0.06
N SER A 59 -3.24 2.91 -0.45
CA SER A 59 -2.22 2.63 -1.45
C SER A 59 -0.85 2.88 -0.87
N THR A 60 0.13 2.14 -1.35
CA THR A 60 1.51 2.31 -0.93
C THR A 60 2.44 2.39 -2.12
N VAL A 61 3.51 3.15 -1.96
CA VAL A 61 4.69 3.11 -2.84
C VAL A 61 5.93 2.96 -1.99
N ARG A 62 6.81 2.04 -2.39
CA ARG A 62 8.16 1.90 -1.87
C ARG A 62 9.14 2.23 -2.97
N LYS A 63 10.02 3.21 -2.73
CA LYS A 63 11.08 3.64 -3.64
C LYS A 63 12.36 3.89 -2.85
N GLY A 64 13.41 3.18 -3.21
CA GLY A 64 14.65 3.21 -2.42
C GLY A 64 14.41 2.74 -0.98
N ASP A 65 14.87 3.55 -0.03
CA ASP A 65 14.77 3.29 1.40
C ASP A 65 13.41 3.74 1.99
N TYR A 66 12.61 4.50 1.23
CA TYR A 66 11.37 5.09 1.72
C TYR A 66 10.13 4.31 1.29
N LYS A 67 9.13 4.32 2.18
CA LYS A 67 7.78 3.82 1.92
C LYS A 67 6.75 4.87 2.30
N LEU A 68 5.87 5.21 1.37
CA LEU A 68 4.71 6.04 1.64
C LEU A 68 3.45 5.19 1.66
N VAL A 69 2.59 5.43 2.64
CA VAL A 69 1.25 4.86 2.76
C VAL A 69 0.23 5.99 2.70
N TYR A 70 -0.70 5.91 1.76
CA TYR A 70 -1.82 6.83 1.66
C TYR A 70 -3.14 6.11 1.96
N TYR A 71 -3.81 6.52 3.03
CA TYR A 71 -5.13 6.04 3.41
C TYR A 71 -6.19 6.94 2.78
N PHE A 72 -7.16 6.34 2.08
CA PHE A 72 -8.16 7.07 1.30
C PHE A 72 -9.25 7.72 2.13
N GLY A 73 -9.50 7.23 3.31
CA GLY A 73 -10.60 7.69 4.14
C GLY A 73 -10.38 7.33 5.59
N ASP A 74 -11.48 7.20 6.31
CA ASP A 74 -11.47 6.91 7.74
C ASP A 74 -10.57 5.68 8.02
N TYR A 75 -9.62 5.87 8.88
CA TYR A 75 -8.51 4.97 9.13
C TYR A 75 -8.63 4.37 10.53
N LEU A 76 -8.40 3.07 10.64
CA LEU A 76 -8.34 2.38 11.91
C LEU A 76 -6.87 2.35 12.40
N ASP A 77 -6.59 3.06 13.48
CA ASP A 77 -5.28 3.08 14.11
C ASP A 77 -5.06 1.79 14.93
N PRO A 78 -4.20 0.87 14.48
CA PRO A 78 -3.97 -0.39 15.16
C PRO A 78 -3.13 -0.23 16.43
N THR A 79 -2.50 0.93 16.65
CA THR A 79 -1.63 1.16 17.82
C THR A 79 -2.43 1.30 19.13
N VAL A 80 -3.72 1.58 19.02
CA VAL A 80 -4.63 1.68 20.16
C VAL A 80 -5.52 0.43 20.21
N CYS A 81 -4.92 -0.73 20.42
CA CYS A 81 -5.68 -1.95 20.72
C CYS A 81 -6.27 -1.89 22.12
N VAL A 82 -7.59 -1.97 22.25
CA VAL A 82 -8.25 -2.15 23.54
C VAL A 82 -8.07 -3.61 23.96
N PRO A 83 -7.41 -3.91 25.10
CA PRO A 83 -7.23 -5.27 25.56
C PRO A 83 -8.59 -5.94 25.85
N GLY A 84 -8.82 -7.14 25.32
CA GLY A 84 -9.96 -7.99 25.65
C GLY A 84 -11.04 -8.14 24.57
N GLY A 85 -10.87 -7.54 23.40
CA GLY A 85 -11.79 -7.76 22.27
C GLY A 85 -11.45 -9.02 21.47
N ALA A 86 -12.45 -9.77 21.07
CA ALA A 86 -12.29 -10.89 20.14
C ALA A 86 -11.95 -10.37 18.72
N GLY A 87 -10.66 -10.36 18.40
CA GLY A 87 -10.15 -9.95 17.10
C GLY A 87 -9.88 -8.45 16.97
N ALA A 88 -8.93 -8.12 16.15
CA ALA A 88 -8.29 -6.83 15.91
C ALA A 88 -9.20 -5.67 15.40
N LEU A 89 -10.44 -5.61 15.85
CA LEU A 89 -11.44 -4.62 15.43
C LEU A 89 -11.58 -3.43 16.38
N TYR A 90 -10.72 -3.33 17.40
CA TYR A 90 -10.79 -2.30 18.43
C TYR A 90 -9.59 -1.38 18.36
N GLY A 91 -9.57 -0.51 17.37
CA GLY A 91 -8.62 0.58 17.26
C GLY A 91 -9.33 1.93 17.31
N ARG A 92 -8.56 2.98 17.53
CA ARG A 92 -9.06 4.35 17.40
C ARG A 92 -9.34 4.66 15.94
N PHE A 93 -10.55 5.15 15.66
CA PHE A 93 -10.90 5.59 14.31
C PHE A 93 -10.37 7.02 14.09
N ILE A 94 -9.51 7.19 13.08
CA ILE A 94 -9.04 8.50 12.63
C ILE A 94 -9.86 8.87 11.40
N LEU A 95 -10.52 10.03 11.44
CA LEU A 95 -11.35 10.50 10.36
C LEU A 95 -10.52 11.15 9.26
N GLY A 96 -10.88 10.85 8.01
CA GLY A 96 -10.28 11.46 6.83
C GLY A 96 -9.09 10.72 6.26
N SER A 97 -8.57 11.23 5.15
CA SER A 97 -7.38 10.69 4.51
C SER A 97 -6.12 11.01 5.32
N ARG A 98 -5.14 10.13 5.25
CA ARG A 98 -3.87 10.28 5.96
C ARG A 98 -2.72 9.80 5.09
N THR A 99 -1.61 10.53 5.17
CA THR A 99 -0.34 10.14 4.57
C THR A 99 0.66 9.78 5.66
N GLU A 100 1.35 8.67 5.49
CA GLU A 100 2.45 8.25 6.34
C GLU A 100 3.68 7.98 5.48
N LEU A 101 4.85 8.35 6.00
CA LEU A 101 6.15 8.14 5.37
C LEU A 101 7.09 7.45 6.33
N TYR A 102 7.78 6.42 5.88
CA TYR A 102 8.71 5.64 6.68
C TYR A 102 10.05 5.47 5.97
N ASP A 103 11.14 5.56 6.74
CA ASP A 103 12.48 5.17 6.30
C ASP A 103 12.73 3.72 6.68
N LEU A 104 12.54 2.79 5.76
CA LEU A 104 12.66 1.35 6.02
C LEU A 104 14.08 0.88 6.32
N LYS A 105 15.08 1.72 6.04
CA LYS A 105 16.48 1.42 6.37
C LYS A 105 16.78 1.68 7.84
N GLN A 106 16.24 2.76 8.39
CA GLN A 106 16.45 3.15 9.79
C GLN A 106 15.35 2.57 10.70
N ASP A 107 14.14 2.46 10.18
CA ASP A 107 12.94 2.00 10.89
C ASP A 107 12.19 0.93 10.08
N PRO A 108 12.71 -0.31 10.00
CA PRO A 108 12.04 -1.40 9.29
C PRO A 108 10.71 -1.82 9.94
N GLY A 109 10.44 -1.38 11.17
CA GLY A 109 9.20 -1.61 11.89
C GLY A 109 8.10 -0.59 11.60
N GLU A 110 8.38 0.45 10.81
CA GLU A 110 7.39 1.48 10.44
C GLU A 110 6.76 2.15 11.69
N THR A 111 7.58 2.46 12.69
CA THR A 111 7.13 2.99 13.99
C THR A 111 7.07 4.51 14.03
N GLN A 112 7.86 5.18 13.18
CA GLN A 112 7.98 6.63 13.13
C GLN A 112 7.50 7.19 11.79
N ASN A 113 6.37 7.89 11.82
CA ASN A 113 5.84 8.58 10.64
C ASN A 113 6.60 9.89 10.40
N LEU A 114 7.32 9.97 9.28
CA LEU A 114 8.16 11.09 8.86
C LEU A 114 7.44 12.04 7.87
N ALA A 115 6.16 11.87 7.58
CA ALA A 115 5.48 12.66 6.55
C ALA A 115 5.50 14.17 6.80
N ASN A 116 5.47 14.59 8.06
CA ASN A 116 5.57 16.00 8.45
C ASN A 116 7.03 16.49 8.52
N ASP A 117 7.97 15.61 8.84
CA ASP A 117 9.38 15.95 8.98
C ASP A 117 10.09 16.01 7.63
N MET A 118 9.61 15.22 6.65
CA MET A 118 10.17 15.11 5.31
C MET A 118 9.10 15.34 4.22
N PRO A 119 8.45 16.51 4.19
CA PRO A 119 7.31 16.78 3.32
C PRO A 119 7.65 16.70 1.83
N GLN A 120 8.88 17.02 1.44
CA GLN A 120 9.32 16.94 0.05
C GLN A 120 9.36 15.49 -0.45
N VAL A 121 9.95 14.59 0.34
CA VAL A 121 10.00 13.15 0.01
C VAL A 121 8.58 12.57 -0.04
N ALA A 122 7.72 12.96 0.90
CA ALA A 122 6.33 12.54 0.90
C ALA A 122 5.58 13.01 -0.37
N GLN A 123 5.81 14.25 -0.81
CA GLN A 123 5.22 14.79 -2.04
C GLN A 123 5.71 14.08 -3.30
N GLU A 124 7.01 13.80 -3.41
CA GLU A 124 7.59 13.06 -4.54
C GLU A 124 6.99 11.66 -4.65
N LEU A 125 6.96 10.91 -3.55
CA LEU A 125 6.37 9.56 -3.54
C LEU A 125 4.86 9.59 -3.79
N MET A 126 4.17 10.62 -3.32
CA MET A 126 2.75 10.80 -3.63
C MET A 126 2.52 11.07 -5.12
N ALA A 127 3.38 11.86 -5.76
CA ALA A 127 3.29 12.11 -7.20
C ALA A 127 3.55 10.82 -8.01
N ASP A 128 4.53 10.01 -7.60
CA ASP A 128 4.77 8.70 -8.20
C ASP A 128 3.53 7.78 -8.08
N LEU A 129 2.92 7.76 -6.89
CA LEU A 129 1.72 6.97 -6.61
C LEU A 129 0.53 7.41 -7.46
N GLN A 130 0.30 8.71 -7.58
CA GLN A 130 -0.77 9.29 -8.42
C GLN A 130 -0.56 8.99 -9.90
N SER A 131 0.68 9.08 -10.37
CA SER A 131 1.04 8.73 -11.74
C SER A 131 0.77 7.26 -12.03
N TRP A 132 1.10 6.39 -11.08
CA TRP A 132 0.83 4.95 -11.19
C TRP A 132 -0.68 4.65 -11.19
N TRP A 133 -1.49 5.32 -10.33
CA TRP A 133 -2.96 5.17 -10.37
C TRP A 133 -3.53 5.53 -11.74
N SER A 134 -3.06 6.63 -12.31
CA SER A 134 -3.50 7.09 -13.63
C SER A 134 -3.11 6.11 -14.73
N ALA A 135 -1.87 5.62 -14.69
CA ALA A 135 -1.35 4.70 -15.70
C ALA A 135 -2.02 3.32 -15.68
N THR A 136 -2.43 2.86 -14.50
CA THR A 136 -3.06 1.54 -14.31
C THR A 136 -4.59 1.57 -14.35
N GLY A 137 -5.19 2.76 -14.37
CA GLY A 137 -6.64 2.91 -14.21
C GLY A 137 -7.14 2.40 -12.86
N ALA A 138 -6.37 2.62 -11.79
CA ALA A 138 -6.67 2.11 -10.47
C ALA A 138 -8.07 2.53 -9.98
N SER A 139 -8.85 1.55 -9.49
CA SER A 139 -10.21 1.80 -9.00
C SER A 139 -10.15 2.52 -7.65
N MET A 140 -10.57 3.79 -7.61
CA MET A 140 -10.53 4.58 -6.38
C MET A 140 -11.72 4.30 -5.47
N PRO A 141 -11.51 4.25 -4.14
CA PRO A 141 -12.61 4.19 -3.18
C PRO A 141 -13.55 5.37 -3.35
N ARG A 142 -14.84 5.11 -3.26
CA ARG A 142 -15.88 6.15 -3.31
C ARG A 142 -16.58 6.23 -1.97
N PRO A 143 -16.90 7.46 -1.49
CA PRO A 143 -17.72 7.60 -0.30
C PRO A 143 -19.05 6.88 -0.47
N ASN A 144 -19.49 6.15 0.57
CA ASN A 144 -20.82 5.54 0.59
C ASN A 144 -21.87 6.64 0.87
N PRO A 145 -22.72 7.00 -0.10
CA PRO A 145 -23.72 8.06 0.09
C PRO A 145 -24.80 7.70 1.12
N ASN A 146 -24.97 6.41 1.41
CA ASN A 146 -25.96 5.92 2.36
C ASN A 146 -25.37 5.71 3.77
N MET A 147 -24.15 6.15 3.99
CA MET A 147 -23.49 6.01 5.28
C MET A 147 -24.04 6.99 6.30
N ASP A 148 -24.68 6.48 7.31
CA ASP A 148 -25.14 7.25 8.46
C ASP A 148 -24.14 7.14 9.62
N ARG A 149 -23.31 8.16 9.78
CA ARG A 149 -22.27 8.22 10.83
C ARG A 149 -22.87 8.17 12.25
N SER A 150 -24.13 8.58 12.44
CA SER A 150 -24.81 8.56 13.74
C SER A 150 -25.10 7.14 14.23
N LYS A 151 -25.15 6.18 13.31
CA LYS A 151 -25.34 4.76 13.60
C LYS A 151 -24.05 3.98 13.87
N TRP A 152 -22.91 4.63 13.73
CA TRP A 152 -21.62 4.01 14.05
C TRP A 152 -21.47 3.86 15.57
N LYS A 153 -21.45 2.63 16.01
CA LYS A 153 -21.34 2.28 17.44
C LYS A 153 -19.91 2.34 17.98
N TRP A 154 -18.93 2.71 17.16
CA TRP A 154 -17.50 2.59 17.48
C TRP A 154 -16.95 3.73 18.35
N ASN A 155 -17.65 4.86 18.45
CA ASN A 155 -17.24 6.04 19.21
C ASN A 155 -18.08 6.28 20.47
N LYS A 156 -18.55 5.23 21.16
CA LYS A 156 -19.37 5.44 22.37
C LYS A 156 -18.57 5.56 23.66
N ASN A 157 -17.25 5.67 23.60
CA ASN A 157 -16.40 5.80 24.80
C ASN A 157 -15.39 6.96 24.67
N ASP A 158 -15.78 8.08 24.09
CA ASP A 158 -15.11 9.38 24.32
C ASP A 158 -15.84 10.13 25.42
#